data_31b653c56d722fd20dfef31593e1d995
#
_entry.id   31b653c56d722fd20dfef31593e1d995
#
_cell.length_a   1.000
_cell.length_b   1.000
_cell.length_c   1.000
_cell.angle_alpha   90.00
_cell.angle_beta   90.00
_cell.angle_gamma   90.00
#
_symmetry.space_group_name_H-M   'P 1'
#
loop_
_entity.id
_entity.type
_entity.pdbx_description
1 polymer ?
#
loop_
_entity_poly.entity_id
_entity_poly.type
_entity_poly.pdbx_seq_one_letter_code
_entity_poly.pdbx_strand_id
1 'polypeptide(L)'
;MSVLTFFRRRPPRHSGPKRVLVPFTGGELDPVVLDAAIRVAQAEDATLVPAYLIVTPLEYALDTPMQHEVAVAMPLLEAVEHAALRAGLAVDARVETGRTPTHALHRLWDAERFDRIIAPAPAGGGHGFTPKELQWILVHAPSETLILRPDPTLAKGFRLARTLDAVA
;
A
#
# COMPACT_ATOMS: atom_id res chain seq x y z
N MET A 1 -26.03 1.59 38.68
CA MET A 1 -24.78 1.37 37.93
C MET A 1 -25.11 1.24 36.47
N SER A 2 -24.90 2.33 35.73
CA SER A 2 -25.30 2.41 34.31
C SER A 2 -24.13 2.00 33.44
N VAL A 3 -24.24 0.87 32.75
CA VAL A 3 -23.26 0.40 31.78
C VAL A 3 -23.48 1.19 30.50
N LEU A 4 -22.64 2.19 30.26
CA LEU A 4 -22.62 2.92 29.01
C LEU A 4 -22.01 2.01 27.92
N THR A 5 -22.90 1.37 27.16
CA THR A 5 -22.55 0.62 25.96
C THR A 5 -22.17 1.63 24.87
N PHE A 6 -20.88 1.84 24.66
CA PHE A 6 -20.37 2.59 23.52
C PHE A 6 -20.60 1.78 22.24
N PHE A 7 -21.77 1.92 21.64
CA PHE A 7 -21.97 1.53 20.24
C PHE A 7 -21.17 2.49 19.38
N ARG A 8 -19.95 2.09 18.99
CA ARG A 8 -19.25 2.71 17.85
C ARG A 8 -20.14 2.53 16.63
N ARG A 9 -20.83 3.59 16.22
CA ARG A 9 -21.57 3.59 14.96
C ARG A 9 -20.60 3.21 13.85
N ARG A 10 -20.84 2.06 13.24
CA ARG A 10 -20.16 1.66 12.02
C ARG A 10 -20.43 2.76 10.98
N PRO A 11 -19.39 3.35 10.37
CA PRO A 11 -19.63 4.38 9.36
C PRO A 11 -20.53 3.81 8.26
N PRO A 12 -21.37 4.64 7.63
CA PRO A 12 -22.29 4.18 6.60
C PRO A 12 -21.51 3.47 5.49
N ARG A 13 -21.98 2.29 5.12
CA ARG A 13 -21.40 1.52 4.00
C ARG A 13 -21.60 2.35 2.74
N HIS A 14 -20.49 2.65 2.05
CA HIS A 14 -20.57 3.31 0.76
C HIS A 14 -21.25 2.41 -0.26
N SER A 15 -22.08 3.02 -1.12
CA SER A 15 -22.77 2.34 -2.23
C SER A 15 -21.84 2.07 -3.43
N GLY A 16 -20.55 2.36 -3.34
CA GLY A 16 -19.56 2.09 -4.37
C GLY A 16 -18.82 0.75 -4.17
N PRO A 17 -18.03 0.32 -5.16
CA PRO A 17 -17.20 -0.87 -5.01
C PRO A 17 -16.23 -0.69 -3.83
N LYS A 18 -15.99 -1.77 -3.09
CA LYS A 18 -14.99 -1.77 -2.02
C LYS A 18 -13.61 -1.47 -2.57
N ARG A 19 -12.76 -0.87 -1.75
CA ARG A 19 -11.40 -0.48 -2.13
C ARG A 19 -10.39 -0.99 -1.11
N VAL A 20 -9.41 -1.75 -1.59
CA VAL A 20 -8.32 -2.30 -0.78
C VAL A 20 -7.03 -1.55 -1.12
N LEU A 21 -6.55 -0.74 -0.19
CA LEU A 21 -5.31 0.04 -0.32
C LEU A 21 -4.10 -0.83 0.03
N VAL A 22 -3.09 -0.82 -0.82
CA VAL A 22 -1.79 -1.44 -0.59
C VAL A 22 -0.71 -0.36 -0.74
N PRO A 23 -0.38 0.37 0.33
CA PRO A 23 0.67 1.37 0.28
C PRO A 23 2.04 0.71 0.35
N PHE A 24 3.00 1.20 -0.42
CA PHE A 24 4.38 0.75 -0.39
C PHE A 24 5.36 1.88 -0.74
N THR A 25 6.62 1.68 -0.38
CA THR A 25 7.70 2.64 -0.55
C THR A 25 9.01 1.90 -0.82
N GLY A 26 10.05 2.60 -1.23
CA GLY A 26 11.41 2.06 -1.32
C GLY A 26 11.70 1.22 -2.57
N GLY A 27 10.88 1.31 -3.60
CA GLY A 27 11.19 0.72 -4.90
C GLY A 27 10.86 -0.77 -5.07
N GLU A 28 10.25 -1.41 -4.06
CA GLU A 28 9.81 -2.81 -4.16
C GLU A 28 8.50 -3.03 -3.38
N LEU A 29 7.67 -3.91 -3.91
CA LEU A 29 6.57 -4.52 -3.17
C LEU A 29 6.83 -6.03 -3.12
N ASP A 30 6.82 -6.60 -1.92
CA ASP A 30 7.04 -8.04 -1.74
C ASP A 30 5.94 -8.84 -2.46
N PRO A 31 6.29 -9.82 -3.31
CA PRO A 31 5.32 -10.63 -4.04
C PRO A 31 4.31 -11.36 -3.13
N VAL A 32 4.72 -11.75 -1.93
CA VAL A 32 3.82 -12.40 -0.95
C VAL A 32 2.76 -11.42 -0.47
N VAL A 33 3.14 -10.15 -0.26
CA VAL A 33 2.20 -9.09 0.10
C VAL A 33 1.22 -8.82 -1.04
N LEU A 34 1.72 -8.72 -2.27
CA LEU A 34 0.89 -8.50 -3.45
C LEU A 34 -0.11 -9.64 -3.65
N ASP A 35 0.35 -10.89 -3.56
CA ASP A 35 -0.50 -12.07 -3.70
C ASP A 35 -1.60 -12.13 -2.62
N ALA A 36 -1.26 -11.83 -1.38
CA ALA A 36 -2.22 -11.74 -0.29
C ALA A 36 -3.24 -10.60 -0.52
N ALA A 37 -2.79 -9.44 -1.00
CA ALA A 37 -3.65 -8.31 -1.32
C ALA A 37 -4.63 -8.64 -2.45
N ILE A 38 -4.16 -9.32 -3.50
CA ILE A 38 -4.99 -9.80 -4.60
C ILE A 38 -6.06 -10.76 -4.07
N ARG A 39 -5.70 -11.73 -3.23
CA ARG A 39 -6.68 -12.68 -2.65
C ARG A 39 -7.73 -11.98 -1.79
N VAL A 40 -7.32 -11.02 -0.98
CA VAL A 40 -8.25 -10.23 -0.16
C VAL A 40 -9.21 -9.43 -1.04
N ALA A 41 -8.69 -8.75 -2.07
CA ALA A 41 -9.50 -7.97 -2.99
C ALA A 41 -10.49 -8.86 -3.77
N GLN A 42 -10.06 -10.06 -4.22
CA GLN A 42 -10.95 -11.04 -4.86
C GLN A 42 -12.06 -11.51 -3.92
N ALA A 43 -11.71 -11.88 -2.68
CA ALA A 43 -12.69 -12.36 -1.70
C ALA A 43 -13.74 -11.31 -1.32
N GLU A 44 -13.42 -10.04 -1.46
CA GLU A 44 -14.29 -8.92 -1.13
C GLU A 44 -14.97 -8.26 -2.33
N ASP A 45 -14.68 -8.73 -3.54
CA ASP A 45 -15.10 -8.09 -4.80
C ASP A 45 -14.73 -6.60 -4.81
N ALA A 46 -13.47 -6.32 -4.52
CA ALA A 46 -12.94 -4.99 -4.29
C ALA A 46 -12.00 -4.54 -5.42
N THR A 47 -11.93 -3.24 -5.65
CA THR A 47 -10.86 -2.63 -6.45
C THR A 47 -9.56 -2.62 -5.66
N LEU A 48 -8.48 -3.13 -6.24
CA LEU A 48 -7.14 -3.04 -5.66
C LEU A 48 -6.56 -1.64 -5.92
N VAL A 49 -6.06 -0.99 -4.88
CA VAL A 49 -5.44 0.33 -4.98
C VAL A 49 -3.98 0.25 -4.52
N PRO A 50 -3.06 -0.13 -5.41
CA PRO A 50 -1.64 -0.01 -5.10
C PRO A 50 -1.24 1.46 -5.06
N ALA A 51 -0.56 1.87 -3.99
CA ALA A 51 -0.14 3.25 -3.80
C ALA A 51 1.35 3.34 -3.51
N TYR A 52 2.09 3.92 -4.44
CA TYR A 52 3.51 4.21 -4.23
C TYR A 52 3.67 5.55 -3.49
N LEU A 53 4.35 5.51 -2.35
CA LEU A 53 4.57 6.67 -1.50
C LEU A 53 5.96 7.26 -1.73
N ILE A 54 6.00 8.50 -2.21
CA ILE A 54 7.23 9.25 -2.45
C ILE A 54 7.51 10.17 -1.26
N VAL A 55 8.73 10.09 -0.74
CA VAL A 55 9.20 11.02 0.30
C VAL A 55 9.90 12.20 -0.35
N THR A 56 9.33 13.39 -0.17
CA THR A 56 9.91 14.65 -0.66
C THR A 56 10.83 15.24 0.41
N PRO A 57 12.14 15.39 0.15
CA PRO A 57 13.08 16.03 1.06
C PRO A 57 12.67 17.44 1.45
N LEU A 58 13.15 17.93 2.60
CA LEU A 58 12.76 19.24 3.15
C LEU A 58 13.22 20.42 2.30
N GLU A 59 14.29 20.26 1.52
CA GLU A 59 14.82 21.29 0.61
C GLU A 59 13.95 21.55 -0.61
N TYR A 60 13.00 20.65 -0.91
CA TYR A 60 12.04 20.83 -2.01
C TYR A 60 10.65 21.17 -1.49
N ALA A 61 9.88 21.93 -2.26
CA ALA A 61 8.47 22.12 -1.98
C ALA A 61 7.74 20.76 -2.11
N LEU A 62 6.65 20.56 -1.36
CA LEU A 62 5.95 19.27 -1.34
C LEU A 62 5.30 18.91 -2.69
N ASP A 63 4.97 19.91 -3.48
CA ASP A 63 4.40 19.83 -4.83
C ASP A 63 5.48 19.78 -5.94
N THR A 64 6.77 19.77 -5.57
CA THR A 64 7.86 19.64 -6.54
C THR A 64 7.74 18.31 -7.27
N PRO A 65 7.73 18.28 -8.61
CA PRO A 65 7.70 17.05 -9.38
C PRO A 65 8.94 16.19 -9.10
N MET A 66 8.76 15.06 -8.42
CA MET A 66 9.83 14.10 -8.11
C MET A 66 9.97 13.13 -9.28
N GLN A 67 10.48 13.63 -10.43
CA GLN A 67 10.52 12.87 -11.69
C GLN A 67 11.29 11.56 -11.60
N HIS A 68 12.40 11.55 -10.86
CA HIS A 68 13.20 10.34 -10.68
C HIS A 68 12.42 9.28 -9.90
N GLU A 69 11.81 9.65 -8.80
CA GLU A 69 11.00 8.77 -7.95
C GLU A 69 9.76 8.26 -8.69
N VAL A 70 9.13 9.12 -9.47
CA VAL A 70 8.01 8.72 -10.34
C VAL A 70 8.48 7.71 -11.41
N ALA A 71 9.65 7.93 -12.02
CA ALA A 71 10.22 7.00 -12.99
C ALA A 71 10.55 5.62 -12.37
N VAL A 72 10.87 5.57 -11.08
CA VAL A 72 11.04 4.31 -10.34
C VAL A 72 9.67 3.68 -10.00
N ALA A 73 8.69 4.49 -9.64
CA ALA A 73 7.36 4.02 -9.24
C ALA A 73 6.57 3.40 -10.39
N MET A 74 6.62 3.99 -11.58
CA MET A 74 5.77 3.60 -12.72
C MET A 74 5.91 2.13 -13.12
N PRO A 75 7.12 1.58 -13.36
CA PRO A 75 7.27 0.16 -13.72
C PRO A 75 6.75 -0.79 -12.64
N LEU A 76 6.88 -0.41 -11.37
CA LEU A 76 6.38 -1.20 -10.24
C LEU A 76 4.86 -1.22 -10.21
N LEU A 77 4.23 -0.06 -10.38
CA LEU A 77 2.78 0.04 -10.44
C LEU A 77 2.22 -0.73 -11.64
N GLU A 78 2.85 -0.61 -12.81
CA GLU A 78 2.48 -1.38 -14.00
C GLU A 78 2.57 -2.90 -13.76
N ALA A 79 3.63 -3.38 -13.10
CA ALA A 79 3.77 -4.78 -12.75
C ALA A 79 2.66 -5.27 -11.80
N VAL A 80 2.30 -4.44 -10.81
CA VAL A 80 1.21 -4.72 -9.87
C VAL A 80 -0.14 -4.73 -10.61
N GLU A 81 -0.38 -3.75 -11.47
CA GLU A 81 -1.59 -3.69 -12.30
C GLU A 81 -1.74 -4.94 -13.17
N HIS A 82 -0.68 -5.33 -13.87
CA HIS A 82 -0.70 -6.54 -14.69
C HIS A 82 -1.00 -7.80 -13.87
N ALA A 83 -0.43 -7.93 -12.68
CA ALA A 83 -0.71 -9.07 -11.81
C ALA A 83 -2.17 -9.12 -11.37
N ALA A 84 -2.72 -7.97 -10.96
CA ALA A 84 -4.10 -7.86 -10.51
C ALA A 84 -5.11 -8.03 -11.64
N LEU A 85 -4.85 -7.47 -12.83
CA LEU A 85 -5.69 -7.65 -14.01
C LEU A 85 -5.75 -9.12 -14.46
N ARG A 86 -4.62 -9.84 -14.41
CA ARG A 86 -4.61 -11.29 -14.68
C ARG A 86 -5.42 -12.08 -13.66
N ALA A 87 -5.56 -11.58 -12.45
CA ALA A 87 -6.40 -12.15 -11.41
C ALA A 87 -7.88 -11.72 -11.51
N GLY A 88 -8.24 -10.94 -12.55
CA GLY A 88 -9.61 -10.47 -12.78
C GLY A 88 -10.06 -9.30 -11.92
N LEU A 89 -9.12 -8.57 -11.30
CA LEU A 89 -9.42 -7.42 -10.44
C LEU A 89 -9.44 -6.10 -11.20
N ALA A 90 -10.33 -5.20 -10.79
CA ALA A 90 -10.19 -3.78 -11.10
C ALA A 90 -9.03 -3.19 -10.29
N VAL A 91 -8.24 -2.33 -10.90
CA VAL A 91 -7.06 -1.69 -10.29
C VAL A 91 -7.14 -0.18 -10.46
N ASP A 92 -6.72 0.54 -9.43
CA ASP A 92 -6.68 2.00 -9.41
C ASP A 92 -5.37 2.45 -8.74
N ALA A 93 -4.27 2.47 -9.54
CA ALA A 93 -2.94 2.80 -9.05
C ALA A 93 -2.80 4.27 -8.63
N ARG A 94 -2.06 4.53 -7.56
CA ARG A 94 -1.80 5.86 -7.03
C ARG A 94 -0.32 6.09 -6.80
N VAL A 95 0.09 7.34 -6.99
CA VAL A 95 1.35 7.88 -6.49
C VAL A 95 1.00 9.04 -5.56
N GLU A 96 1.50 9.02 -4.34
CA GLU A 96 1.27 10.09 -3.37
C GLU A 96 2.61 10.55 -2.79
N THR A 97 2.72 11.86 -2.53
CA THR A 97 3.92 12.49 -1.99
C THR A 97 3.71 12.96 -0.55
N GLY A 98 4.77 12.87 0.26
CA GLY A 98 4.74 13.36 1.64
C GLY A 98 6.14 13.59 2.19
N ARG A 99 6.22 14.21 3.37
CA ARG A 99 7.50 14.40 4.08
C ARG A 99 8.04 13.11 4.70
N THR A 100 7.14 12.18 4.96
CA THR A 100 7.41 10.82 5.42
C THR A 100 6.43 9.87 4.75
N PRO A 101 6.67 8.56 4.75
CA PRO A 101 5.69 7.59 4.23
C PRO A 101 4.33 7.71 4.93
N THR A 102 4.30 7.92 6.24
CA THR A 102 3.07 8.11 7.00
C THR A 102 2.35 9.41 6.65
N HIS A 103 3.08 10.48 6.35
CA HIS A 103 2.48 11.73 5.88
C HIS A 103 1.86 11.57 4.48
N ALA A 104 2.54 10.91 3.54
CA ALA A 104 1.99 10.61 2.23
C ALA A 104 0.72 9.73 2.35
N LEU A 105 0.77 8.72 3.18
CA LEU A 105 -0.36 7.84 3.45
C LEU A 105 -1.54 8.59 4.07
N HIS A 106 -1.28 9.48 5.03
CA HIS A 106 -2.32 10.32 5.63
C HIS A 106 -3.02 11.20 4.59
N ARG A 107 -2.26 11.85 3.73
CA ARG A 107 -2.83 12.65 2.63
C ARG A 107 -3.74 11.83 1.72
N LEU A 108 -3.32 10.60 1.41
CA LEU A 108 -4.08 9.71 0.55
C LEU A 108 -5.44 9.33 1.16
N TRP A 109 -5.47 8.92 2.41
CA TRP A 109 -6.73 8.52 3.04
C TRP A 109 -7.59 9.70 3.52
N ASP A 110 -7.05 10.92 3.60
CA ASP A 110 -7.84 12.14 3.78
C ASP A 110 -8.57 12.54 2.49
N ALA A 111 -7.93 12.28 1.33
CA ALA A 111 -8.50 12.60 0.03
C ALA A 111 -9.51 11.54 -0.46
N GLU A 112 -9.27 10.27 -0.13
CA GLU A 112 -10.04 9.14 -0.63
C GLU A 112 -10.38 8.16 0.50
N ARG A 113 -11.44 7.39 0.32
CA ARG A 113 -11.85 6.37 1.28
C ARG A 113 -11.42 4.98 0.83
N PHE A 114 -11.00 4.18 1.81
CA PHE A 114 -10.63 2.79 1.63
C PHE A 114 -11.38 1.95 2.65
N ASP A 115 -11.81 0.76 2.25
CA ASP A 115 -12.50 -0.19 3.14
C ASP A 115 -11.49 -1.00 3.94
N ARG A 116 -10.31 -1.22 3.35
CA ARG A 116 -9.23 -1.97 3.98
C ARG A 116 -7.86 -1.43 3.56
N ILE A 117 -6.90 -1.52 4.47
CA ILE A 117 -5.49 -1.19 4.22
C ILE A 117 -4.65 -2.44 4.50
N ILE A 118 -3.78 -2.81 3.56
CA ILE A 118 -2.81 -3.89 3.74
C ILE A 118 -1.41 -3.28 3.75
N ALA A 119 -0.83 -3.15 4.94
CA ALA A 119 0.47 -2.52 5.14
C ALA A 119 1.58 -3.58 5.20
N PRO A 120 2.59 -3.51 4.29
CA PRO A 120 3.72 -4.44 4.31
C PRO A 120 4.67 -4.13 5.48
N ALA A 121 5.01 -5.17 6.25
CA ALA A 121 6.07 -5.13 7.23
C ALA A 121 7.34 -5.78 6.66
N PRO A 122 8.55 -5.24 6.91
CA PRO A 122 9.77 -5.77 6.33
C PRO A 122 10.10 -7.15 6.89
N ALA A 123 10.50 -8.06 6.01
CA ALA A 123 11.04 -9.36 6.35
C ALA A 123 12.56 -9.32 6.31
N GLY A 124 13.21 -9.10 7.45
CA GLY A 124 14.67 -9.25 7.55
C GLY A 124 15.50 -8.27 6.69
N GLY A 125 15.20 -6.98 6.71
CA GLY A 125 15.94 -5.94 5.97
C GLY A 125 15.39 -5.64 4.58
N GLY A 126 14.20 -6.14 4.25
CA GLY A 126 13.47 -5.81 3.03
C GLY A 126 12.73 -4.48 3.11
N HIS A 127 12.08 -4.13 2.01
CA HIS A 127 11.26 -2.92 1.90
C HIS A 127 9.93 -3.09 2.63
N GLY A 128 9.45 -2.03 3.24
CA GLY A 128 8.21 -2.00 4.00
C GLY A 128 8.22 -0.89 5.04
N PHE A 129 7.12 -0.74 5.76
CA PHE A 129 7.03 0.24 6.82
C PHE A 129 7.83 -0.18 8.06
N THR A 130 8.58 0.73 8.63
CA THR A 130 9.28 0.52 9.90
C THR A 130 8.29 0.21 11.04
N PRO A 131 8.74 -0.42 12.15
CA PRO A 131 7.86 -0.67 13.30
C PRO A 131 7.14 0.58 13.83
N LYS A 132 7.82 1.73 13.83
CA LYS A 132 7.25 3.02 14.25
C LYS A 132 6.15 3.49 13.30
N GLU A 133 6.36 3.34 12.01
CA GLU A 133 5.35 3.68 10.99
C GLU A 133 4.16 2.74 11.05
N LEU A 134 4.37 1.44 11.25
CA LEU A 134 3.30 0.46 11.43
C LEU A 134 2.47 0.76 12.67
N GLN A 135 3.11 1.11 13.79
CA GLN A 135 2.41 1.55 15.00
C GLN A 135 1.54 2.78 14.71
N TRP A 136 2.09 3.76 14.00
CA TRP A 136 1.35 4.96 13.61
C TRP A 136 0.14 4.62 12.72
N ILE A 137 0.33 3.74 11.72
CA ILE A 137 -0.76 3.28 10.85
C ILE A 137 -1.87 2.63 11.68
N LEU A 138 -1.53 1.72 12.59
CA LEU A 138 -2.52 1.03 13.43
C LEU A 138 -3.33 1.97 14.32
N VAL A 139 -2.73 3.09 14.74
CA VAL A 139 -3.42 4.07 15.60
C VAL A 139 -4.30 5.02 14.79
N HIS A 140 -3.89 5.41 13.58
CA HIS A 140 -4.50 6.49 12.83
C HIS A 140 -5.30 6.05 11.60
N ALA A 141 -5.14 4.81 11.15
CA ALA A 141 -5.84 4.32 9.97
C ALA A 141 -7.37 4.45 10.12
N PRO A 142 -8.06 4.99 9.11
CA PRO A 142 -9.51 5.23 9.18
C PRO A 142 -10.34 3.97 8.92
N SER A 143 -9.70 2.87 8.51
CA SER A 143 -10.35 1.63 8.10
C SER A 143 -9.67 0.40 8.69
N GLU A 144 -10.23 -0.77 8.45
CA GLU A 144 -9.64 -2.04 8.86
C GLU A 144 -8.25 -2.20 8.24
N THR A 145 -7.27 -2.53 9.07
CA THR A 145 -5.87 -2.61 8.66
C THR A 145 -5.30 -3.98 8.93
N LEU A 146 -4.70 -4.57 7.90
CA LEU A 146 -3.91 -5.79 7.98
C LEU A 146 -2.44 -5.43 7.85
N ILE A 147 -1.62 -5.90 8.79
CA ILE A 147 -0.17 -5.84 8.66
C ILE A 147 0.30 -7.21 8.20
N LEU A 148 0.95 -7.24 7.05
CA LEU A 148 1.49 -8.46 6.49
C LEU A 148 3.01 -8.44 6.53
N ARG A 149 3.58 -9.36 7.29
CA ARG A 149 5.02 -9.62 7.30
C ARG A 149 5.28 -10.93 6.59
N PRO A 150 5.96 -10.91 5.42
CA PRO A 150 6.36 -12.14 4.75
C PRO A 150 7.27 -13.00 5.62
N ASP A 151 7.24 -14.30 5.43
CA ASP A 151 8.17 -15.22 6.08
C ASP A 151 9.60 -14.91 5.58
N PRO A 152 10.55 -14.58 6.46
CA PRO A 152 11.91 -14.24 6.07
C PRO A 152 12.66 -15.42 5.43
N THR A 153 12.21 -16.63 5.60
CA THR A 153 12.81 -17.82 4.98
C THR A 153 12.39 -17.96 3.51
N LEU A 154 11.19 -17.51 3.16
CA LEU A 154 10.66 -17.52 1.79
C LEU A 154 11.14 -16.33 0.97
N ALA A 155 11.45 -15.20 1.61
CA ALA A 155 11.89 -13.97 0.95
C ALA A 155 13.24 -14.10 0.21
N LYS A 156 14.02 -15.13 0.47
CA LYS A 156 15.30 -15.40 -0.23
C LYS A 156 15.13 -15.97 -1.64
N GLY A 157 13.94 -16.40 -2.04
CA GLY A 157 13.68 -17.08 -3.31
C GLY A 157 13.04 -16.24 -4.40
N PHE A 158 12.47 -15.08 -4.09
CA PHE A 158 11.72 -14.28 -5.04
C PHE A 158 12.11 -12.81 -4.97
N ARG A 159 13.27 -12.48 -5.52
CA ARG A 159 13.46 -11.14 -6.07
C ARG A 159 12.67 -11.12 -7.38
N LEU A 160 11.73 -10.20 -7.53
CA LEU A 160 11.30 -9.77 -8.85
C LEU A 160 12.58 -9.36 -9.57
N ALA A 161 13.10 -10.28 -10.36
CA ALA A 161 14.37 -10.13 -11.03
C ALA A 161 14.33 -8.81 -11.81
N ARG A 162 15.35 -8.01 -11.66
CA ARG A 162 15.82 -7.10 -12.69
C ARG A 162 15.87 -7.88 -14.02
N THR A 163 14.76 -7.94 -14.71
CA THR A 163 14.69 -8.46 -16.07
C THR A 163 14.89 -7.30 -17.05
N LEU A 164 15.79 -6.37 -16.72
CA LEU A 164 16.18 -5.29 -17.63
C LEU A 164 17.66 -5.31 -18.00
N ASP A 165 18.44 -6.31 -17.54
CA ASP A 165 19.86 -6.43 -17.92
C ASP A 165 20.15 -7.58 -18.89
N ALA A 166 19.17 -8.00 -19.69
CA ALA A 166 19.38 -9.05 -20.68
C ALA A 166 18.85 -8.67 -22.06
N VAL A 167 19.19 -7.46 -22.53
CA VAL A 167 19.27 -7.17 -23.98
C VAL A 167 20.45 -6.20 -24.17
N ALA A 168 21.61 -6.73 -24.28
CA ALA A 168 22.76 -6.11 -24.92
C ALA A 168 23.28 -7.10 -25.95
#